data_11f19cdb4aeb40f666af6d0e2ababa15
#
_entry.id   11f19cdb4aeb40f666af6d0e2ababa15
#
_cell.length_a   1.000
_cell.length_b   1.000
_cell.length_c   1.000
_cell.angle_alpha   90.00
_cell.angle_beta   90.00
_cell.angle_gamma   90.00
#
_symmetry.space_group_name_H-M   'P 1'
#
loop_
_entity.id
_entity.type
_entity.pdbx_description
1 polymer ?
#
loop_
_entity_poly.entity_id
_entity_poly.type
_entity_poly.pdbx_seq_one_letter_code
_entity_poly.pdbx_strand_id
1 'polypeptide(L)'
;MVGELVKLQTADKFVLNAFWIAGLAGKPVVVHVHGYGGNFYANQFVHTIGDVVSALGYGYLSIENRGSYDQQGLAVYGKGFANTGAYLERLEDAYLDIDAAIGFLLKKGFDQIVLQGHSLGTAKVVRYLYEGVHRQRVKKLVLLCPFERFALANMLTRGHLSEYKEIAKTKVNEGFANDLIPVDWLLLPMSYGTFCSWYQDSEANHCFDYAQPNYDCSYLKAVKHPVCIIVGSKDEFFSPHQPDRPQDSLNQLQKQFSNCVSWLIENARHSFRDHEEVVAEKIKNFLVLD
;
A
#
# COMPACT_ATOMS: atom_id res chain seq x y z
N MET A 1 -17.07 13.06 -6.02
CA MET A 1 -15.85 13.43 -6.80
C MET A 1 -16.20 13.69 -8.27
N VAL A 2 -15.59 14.73 -8.88
CA VAL A 2 -15.61 14.95 -10.33
C VAL A 2 -14.15 14.93 -10.81
N GLY A 3 -13.86 14.10 -11.79
CA GLY A 3 -12.51 13.90 -12.30
C GLY A 3 -12.52 13.12 -13.62
N GLU A 4 -11.36 12.68 -14.07
CA GLU A 4 -11.21 11.97 -15.34
C GLU A 4 -10.53 10.61 -15.15
N LEU A 5 -10.91 9.62 -15.95
CA LEU A 5 -10.18 8.36 -16.08
C LEU A 5 -8.97 8.58 -16.98
N VAL A 6 -7.80 8.22 -16.50
CA VAL A 6 -6.54 8.35 -17.23
C VAL A 6 -5.82 7.03 -17.35
N LYS A 7 -4.92 6.92 -18.34
CA LYS A 7 -4.04 5.77 -18.52
C LYS A 7 -2.63 6.14 -18.11
N LEU A 8 -1.99 5.27 -17.34
CA LEU A 8 -0.60 5.37 -16.92
C LEU A 8 0.18 4.25 -17.60
N GLN A 9 1.34 4.56 -18.15
CA GLN A 9 2.22 3.56 -18.74
C GLN A 9 3.45 3.38 -17.88
N THR A 10 3.67 2.14 -17.41
CA THR A 10 4.85 1.77 -16.63
C THR A 10 6.10 1.64 -17.52
N ALA A 11 7.30 1.62 -16.91
CA ALA A 11 8.56 1.43 -17.63
C ALA A 11 8.63 0.06 -18.33
N ASP A 12 8.04 -0.97 -17.74
CA ASP A 12 7.89 -2.31 -18.29
C ASP A 12 6.65 -2.49 -19.19
N LYS A 13 6.01 -1.33 -19.54
CA LYS A 13 4.97 -1.16 -20.56
C LYS A 13 3.56 -1.63 -20.20
N PHE A 14 3.28 -1.95 -18.95
CA PHE A 14 1.90 -2.14 -18.52
C PHE A 14 1.12 -0.83 -18.62
N VAL A 15 -0.17 -0.94 -18.95
CA VAL A 15 -1.10 0.19 -19.02
C VAL A 15 -2.09 0.07 -17.88
N LEU A 16 -1.94 0.94 -16.89
CA LEU A 16 -2.77 0.99 -15.69
C LEU A 16 -3.88 2.02 -15.85
N ASN A 17 -5.00 1.81 -15.17
CA ASN A 17 -6.04 2.81 -15.05
C ASN A 17 -5.79 3.68 -13.81
N ALA A 18 -6.28 4.91 -13.83
CA ALA A 18 -6.32 5.76 -12.65
C ALA A 18 -7.46 6.76 -12.75
N PHE A 19 -7.92 7.24 -11.59
CA PHE A 19 -8.87 8.34 -11.51
C PHE A 19 -8.13 9.59 -11.05
N TRP A 20 -8.20 10.64 -11.85
CA TRP A 20 -7.47 11.89 -11.65
C TRP A 20 -8.41 13.06 -11.38
N ILE A 21 -8.14 13.81 -10.31
CA ILE A 21 -8.75 15.10 -10.00
C ILE A 21 -7.63 16.15 -10.00
N ALA A 22 -7.72 17.11 -10.90
CA ALA A 22 -6.72 18.17 -11.00
C ALA A 22 -6.76 19.08 -9.78
N GLY A 23 -5.58 19.36 -9.21
CA GLY A 23 -5.41 20.37 -8.18
C GLY A 23 -5.12 21.74 -8.76
N LEU A 24 -5.05 22.74 -7.87
CA LEU A 24 -4.57 24.08 -8.22
C LEU A 24 -3.06 24.07 -8.49
N ALA A 25 -2.59 24.92 -9.37
CA ALA A 25 -1.17 25.05 -9.69
C ALA A 25 -0.34 25.33 -8.42
N GLY A 26 0.78 24.63 -8.27
CA GLY A 26 1.68 24.75 -7.11
C GLY A 26 1.21 24.03 -5.83
N LYS A 27 0.02 23.44 -5.83
CA LYS A 27 -0.45 22.59 -4.73
C LYS A 27 0.02 21.14 -4.90
N PRO A 28 0.23 20.40 -3.79
CA PRO A 28 0.59 18.99 -3.85
C PRO A 28 -0.51 18.11 -4.46
N VAL A 29 -0.12 16.90 -4.84
CA VAL A 29 -1.03 15.83 -5.27
C VAL A 29 -0.93 14.67 -4.30
N VAL A 30 -2.09 14.17 -3.82
CA VAL A 30 -2.16 12.91 -3.09
C VAL A 30 -2.29 11.77 -4.10
N VAL A 31 -1.35 10.83 -4.09
CA VAL A 31 -1.38 9.60 -4.89
C VAL A 31 -1.78 8.45 -3.98
N HIS A 32 -2.95 7.89 -4.23
CA HIS A 32 -3.48 6.74 -3.48
C HIS A 32 -3.07 5.42 -4.12
N VAL A 33 -2.46 4.52 -3.32
CA VAL A 33 -2.02 3.18 -3.69
C VAL A 33 -2.78 2.16 -2.84
N HIS A 34 -3.63 1.37 -3.49
CA HIS A 34 -4.44 0.36 -2.80
C HIS A 34 -3.63 -0.87 -2.35
N GLY A 35 -4.24 -1.68 -1.48
CA GLY A 35 -3.68 -2.92 -0.96
C GLY A 35 -3.89 -4.14 -1.86
N TYR A 36 -3.89 -5.33 -1.25
CA TYR A 36 -4.12 -6.61 -1.91
C TYR A 36 -5.52 -6.66 -2.54
N GLY A 37 -5.58 -7.01 -3.82
CA GLY A 37 -6.85 -7.19 -4.56
C GLY A 37 -7.73 -5.94 -4.66
N GLY A 38 -7.27 -4.80 -4.11
CA GLY A 38 -7.99 -3.54 -4.19
C GLY A 38 -8.00 -2.96 -5.61
N ASN A 39 -8.58 -1.78 -5.74
CA ASN A 39 -8.57 -1.00 -6.97
C ASN A 39 -8.74 0.49 -6.66
N PHE A 40 -8.75 1.30 -7.69
CA PHE A 40 -8.73 2.76 -7.56
C PHE A 40 -10.08 3.39 -7.15
N TYR A 41 -11.19 2.62 -7.03
CA TYR A 41 -12.52 3.19 -6.81
C TYR A 41 -13.44 2.42 -5.84
N ALA A 42 -13.18 1.15 -5.50
CA ALA A 42 -14.16 0.31 -4.81
C ALA A 42 -14.39 0.69 -3.33
N ASN A 43 -13.37 1.23 -2.66
CA ASN A 43 -13.51 1.60 -1.26
C ASN A 43 -14.07 3.02 -1.11
N GLN A 44 -15.15 3.17 -0.33
CA GLN A 44 -15.82 4.45 -0.14
C GLN A 44 -14.88 5.53 0.44
N PHE A 45 -13.98 5.16 1.35
CA PHE A 45 -13.03 6.12 1.92
C PHE A 45 -12.13 6.79 0.85
N VAL A 46 -11.84 6.11 -0.26
CA VAL A 46 -11.07 6.67 -1.38
C VAL A 46 -11.78 7.88 -1.98
N HIS A 47 -13.10 7.77 -2.11
CA HIS A 47 -13.94 8.86 -2.63
C HIS A 47 -14.01 10.03 -1.64
N THR A 48 -14.27 9.73 -0.36
CA THR A 48 -14.39 10.75 0.69
C THR A 48 -13.07 11.52 0.86
N ILE A 49 -11.93 10.81 0.86
CA ILE A 49 -10.61 11.46 0.90
C ILE A 49 -10.40 12.35 -0.33
N GLY A 50 -10.73 11.85 -1.53
CA GLY A 50 -10.60 12.61 -2.76
C GLY A 50 -11.37 13.91 -2.74
N ASP A 51 -12.63 13.91 -2.23
CA ASP A 51 -13.43 15.12 -2.08
C ASP A 51 -12.83 16.11 -1.09
N VAL A 52 -12.39 15.64 0.08
CA VAL A 52 -11.76 16.47 1.11
C VAL A 52 -10.45 17.08 0.64
N VAL A 53 -9.60 16.30 0.00
CA VAL A 53 -8.30 16.72 -0.55
C VAL A 53 -8.50 17.76 -1.65
N SER A 54 -9.47 17.53 -2.55
CA SER A 54 -9.79 18.47 -3.63
C SER A 54 -10.34 19.79 -3.11
N ALA A 55 -11.08 19.79 -2.01
CA ALA A 55 -11.57 21.01 -1.37
C ALA A 55 -10.43 21.88 -0.80
N LEU A 56 -9.25 21.30 -0.54
CA LEU A 56 -8.02 22.04 -0.18
C LEU A 56 -7.29 22.60 -1.41
N GLY A 57 -7.77 22.34 -2.61
CA GLY A 57 -7.10 22.67 -3.88
C GLY A 57 -5.97 21.71 -4.24
N TYR A 58 -5.78 20.62 -3.52
CA TYR A 58 -4.79 19.57 -3.87
C TYR A 58 -5.31 18.74 -5.04
N GLY A 59 -4.40 18.18 -5.83
CA GLY A 59 -4.76 17.13 -6.77
C GLY A 59 -4.95 15.78 -6.05
N TYR A 60 -5.71 14.88 -6.67
CA TYR A 60 -5.89 13.52 -6.17
C TYR A 60 -5.79 12.52 -7.33
N LEU A 61 -4.90 11.54 -7.20
CA LEU A 61 -4.72 10.47 -8.18
C LEU A 61 -4.85 9.12 -7.48
N SER A 62 -5.96 8.43 -7.70
CA SER A 62 -6.14 7.05 -7.23
C SER A 62 -5.75 6.10 -8.35
N ILE A 63 -4.72 5.25 -8.13
CA ILE A 63 -4.18 4.38 -9.17
C ILE A 63 -4.66 2.95 -9.02
N GLU A 64 -4.87 2.29 -10.15
CA GLU A 64 -4.90 0.86 -10.28
C GLU A 64 -3.44 0.38 -10.37
N ASN A 65 -2.99 -0.44 -9.43
CA ASN A 65 -1.68 -1.06 -9.56
C ASN A 65 -1.80 -2.47 -10.15
N ARG A 66 -0.69 -3.10 -10.55
CA ARG A 66 -0.71 -4.44 -11.16
C ARG A 66 -1.31 -5.52 -10.29
N GLY A 67 -1.42 -5.30 -8.98
CA GLY A 67 -2.07 -6.16 -8.01
C GLY A 67 -3.57 -5.90 -7.80
N SER A 68 -4.22 -5.15 -8.71
CA SER A 68 -5.67 -4.91 -8.64
C SER A 68 -6.45 -6.17 -8.95
N TYR A 69 -7.56 -6.35 -8.21
CA TYR A 69 -8.42 -7.52 -8.28
C TYR A 69 -7.66 -8.83 -7.94
N ASP A 70 -8.37 -9.93 -7.88
CA ASP A 70 -7.76 -11.25 -7.69
C ASP A 70 -6.89 -11.63 -8.88
N GLN A 71 -7.47 -11.58 -10.06
CA GLN A 71 -6.80 -11.77 -11.36
C GLN A 71 -7.39 -10.80 -12.39
N GLN A 72 -6.55 -10.31 -13.27
CA GLN A 72 -6.96 -9.48 -14.40
C GLN A 72 -5.98 -9.59 -15.57
N GLY A 73 -6.46 -9.24 -16.76
CA GLY A 73 -5.61 -9.04 -17.94
C GLY A 73 -5.26 -7.56 -18.09
N LEU A 74 -4.03 -7.16 -17.80
CA LEU A 74 -3.55 -5.81 -18.09
C LEU A 74 -2.98 -5.73 -19.51
N ALA A 75 -3.31 -4.64 -20.21
CA ALA A 75 -2.69 -4.34 -21.50
C ALA A 75 -1.20 -4.05 -21.32
N VAL A 76 -0.38 -4.61 -22.22
CA VAL A 76 1.05 -4.35 -22.33
C VAL A 76 1.31 -3.72 -23.68
N TYR A 77 1.81 -2.48 -23.69
CA TYR A 77 2.02 -1.72 -24.92
C TYR A 77 2.92 -2.47 -25.90
N GLY A 78 2.40 -2.72 -27.10
CA GLY A 78 3.08 -3.46 -28.17
C GLY A 78 3.13 -4.98 -28.02
N LYS A 79 2.47 -5.58 -26.98
CA LYS A 79 2.51 -7.02 -26.73
C LYS A 79 1.14 -7.69 -26.50
N GLY A 80 0.03 -6.91 -26.42
CA GLY A 80 -1.29 -7.43 -26.11
C GLY A 80 -1.61 -7.36 -24.62
N PHE A 81 -1.90 -8.49 -23.96
CA PHE A 81 -2.29 -8.56 -22.54
C PHE A 81 -1.39 -9.53 -21.78
N ALA A 82 -1.18 -9.24 -20.51
CA ALA A 82 -0.54 -10.15 -19.55
C ALA A 82 -1.46 -10.39 -18.35
N ASN A 83 -1.47 -11.59 -17.81
CA ASN A 83 -2.16 -11.91 -16.57
C ASN A 83 -1.47 -11.24 -15.39
N THR A 84 -2.23 -10.55 -14.58
CA THR A 84 -1.81 -9.84 -13.37
C THR A 84 -2.88 -9.98 -12.29
N GLY A 85 -2.83 -9.17 -11.27
CA GLY A 85 -3.74 -9.20 -10.13
C GLY A 85 -3.04 -9.62 -8.84
N ALA A 86 -3.75 -9.57 -7.74
CA ALA A 86 -3.20 -9.82 -6.42
C ALA A 86 -2.55 -11.20 -6.30
N TYR A 87 -3.08 -12.22 -7.00
CA TYR A 87 -2.52 -13.58 -6.98
C TYR A 87 -1.13 -13.67 -7.59
N LEU A 88 -0.78 -12.75 -8.49
CA LEU A 88 0.47 -12.75 -9.23
C LEU A 88 1.38 -11.57 -8.91
N GLU A 89 0.94 -10.65 -8.04
CA GLU A 89 1.67 -9.44 -7.71
C GLU A 89 3.01 -9.75 -7.01
N ARG A 90 4.04 -9.03 -7.42
CA ARG A 90 5.34 -9.01 -6.74
C ARG A 90 5.56 -7.63 -6.11
N LEU A 91 5.88 -7.60 -4.80
CA LEU A 91 6.10 -6.33 -4.09
C LEU A 91 7.29 -5.55 -4.63
N GLU A 92 8.29 -6.25 -5.12
CA GLU A 92 9.47 -5.67 -5.76
C GLU A 92 9.17 -4.91 -7.05
N ASP A 93 8.02 -5.13 -7.69
CA ASP A 93 7.59 -4.43 -8.91
C ASP A 93 6.73 -3.20 -8.61
N ALA A 94 6.26 -3.03 -7.38
CA ALA A 94 5.28 -2.00 -7.03
C ALA A 94 5.77 -0.56 -7.32
N TYR A 95 7.09 -0.33 -7.26
CA TYR A 95 7.65 0.99 -7.56
C TYR A 95 7.45 1.41 -9.01
N LEU A 96 7.37 0.47 -9.96
CA LEU A 96 7.13 0.76 -11.38
C LEU A 96 5.76 1.42 -11.62
N ASP A 97 4.75 0.95 -10.88
CA ASP A 97 3.39 1.47 -10.99
C ASP A 97 3.29 2.88 -10.39
N ILE A 98 3.95 3.10 -9.25
CA ILE A 98 4.00 4.41 -8.60
C ILE A 98 4.83 5.41 -9.41
N ASP A 99 5.95 4.97 -10.02
CA ASP A 99 6.73 5.82 -10.93
C ASP A 99 5.92 6.26 -12.15
N ALA A 100 5.10 5.38 -12.72
CA ALA A 100 4.20 5.74 -13.82
C ALA A 100 3.21 6.83 -13.39
N ALA A 101 2.67 6.74 -12.17
CA ALA A 101 1.76 7.74 -11.62
C ALA A 101 2.46 9.09 -11.42
N ILE A 102 3.61 9.10 -10.77
CA ILE A 102 4.36 10.35 -10.53
C ILE A 102 4.88 10.93 -11.84
N GLY A 103 5.36 10.10 -12.76
CA GLY A 103 5.77 10.54 -14.10
C GLY A 103 4.63 11.21 -14.89
N PHE A 104 3.39 10.71 -14.76
CA PHE A 104 2.21 11.36 -15.32
C PHE A 104 1.97 12.74 -14.69
N LEU A 105 2.07 12.86 -13.37
CA LEU A 105 1.88 14.12 -12.65
C LEU A 105 2.95 15.15 -12.99
N LEU A 106 4.21 14.74 -13.12
CA LEU A 106 5.30 15.61 -13.54
C LEU A 106 5.07 16.20 -14.93
N LYS A 107 4.56 15.41 -15.88
CA LYS A 107 4.18 15.88 -17.21
C LYS A 107 3.02 16.88 -17.18
N LYS A 108 2.17 16.83 -16.16
CA LYS A 108 1.08 17.80 -15.92
C LYS A 108 1.52 19.01 -15.10
N GLY A 109 2.81 19.10 -14.69
CA GLY A 109 3.36 20.23 -13.95
C GLY A 109 3.23 20.13 -12.43
N PHE A 110 2.85 18.96 -11.88
CA PHE A 110 2.76 18.71 -10.43
C PHE A 110 3.99 17.95 -9.94
N ASP A 111 4.77 18.53 -9.04
CA ASP A 111 6.05 17.99 -8.57
C ASP A 111 6.14 17.79 -7.06
N GLN A 112 5.07 18.08 -6.33
CA GLN A 112 4.97 17.83 -4.88
C GLN A 112 3.96 16.73 -4.62
N ILE A 113 4.45 15.59 -4.14
CA ILE A 113 3.66 14.36 -4.01
C ILE A 113 3.48 14.01 -2.54
N VAL A 114 2.25 13.70 -2.16
CA VAL A 114 1.92 12.97 -0.94
C VAL A 114 1.59 11.54 -1.33
N LEU A 115 2.39 10.57 -0.89
CA LEU A 115 2.05 9.16 -1.12
C LEU A 115 1.13 8.65 -0.02
N GLN A 116 0.00 8.08 -0.41
CA GLN A 116 -0.97 7.44 0.48
C GLN A 116 -1.08 5.97 0.12
N GLY A 117 -0.76 5.09 1.07
CA GLY A 117 -0.97 3.65 0.94
C GLY A 117 -2.07 3.14 1.87
N HIS A 118 -2.85 2.15 1.43
CA HIS A 118 -3.80 1.43 2.27
C HIS A 118 -3.43 -0.05 2.34
N SER A 119 -3.46 -0.65 3.54
CA SER A 119 -3.19 -2.07 3.72
C SER A 119 -1.80 -2.44 3.16
N LEU A 120 -1.69 -3.43 2.27
CA LEU A 120 -0.46 -3.77 1.55
C LEU A 120 0.13 -2.57 0.79
N GLY A 121 -0.71 -1.61 0.37
CA GLY A 121 -0.26 -0.37 -0.26
C GLY A 121 0.68 0.45 0.61
N THR A 122 0.62 0.32 1.94
CA THR A 122 1.54 0.98 2.87
C THR A 122 2.97 0.48 2.70
N ALA A 123 3.17 -0.83 2.52
CA ALA A 123 4.47 -1.41 2.21
C ALA A 123 4.99 -0.95 0.84
N LYS A 124 4.11 -0.84 -0.15
CA LYS A 124 4.45 -0.36 -1.50
C LYS A 124 4.96 1.09 -1.48
N VAL A 125 4.26 2.00 -0.78
CA VAL A 125 4.66 3.42 -0.71
C VAL A 125 5.92 3.64 0.13
N VAL A 126 6.12 2.87 1.19
CA VAL A 126 7.38 2.93 1.96
C VAL A 126 8.55 2.42 1.10
N ARG A 127 8.38 1.28 0.42
CA ARG A 127 9.38 0.72 -0.48
C ARG A 127 9.74 1.71 -1.60
N TYR A 128 8.76 2.43 -2.13
CA TYR A 128 8.96 3.44 -3.16
C TYR A 128 9.98 4.53 -2.76
N LEU A 129 10.08 4.90 -1.49
CA LEU A 129 11.06 5.89 -1.03
C LEU A 129 12.52 5.47 -1.22
N TYR A 130 12.77 4.18 -1.43
CA TYR A 130 14.10 3.62 -1.67
C TYR A 130 14.34 3.29 -3.14
N GLU A 131 13.34 2.76 -3.82
CA GLU A 131 13.48 2.18 -5.15
C GLU A 131 12.95 3.09 -6.27
N GLY A 132 12.01 3.99 -5.97
CA GLY A 132 11.35 4.85 -6.95
C GLY A 132 12.29 5.83 -7.62
N VAL A 133 12.15 6.00 -8.94
CA VAL A 133 12.93 6.95 -9.74
C VAL A 133 12.63 8.39 -9.34
N HIS A 134 11.36 8.68 -9.04
CA HIS A 134 10.91 10.03 -8.68
C HIS A 134 10.72 10.22 -7.16
N ARG A 135 11.32 9.39 -6.31
CA ARG A 135 11.16 9.41 -4.84
C ARG A 135 11.44 10.76 -4.19
N GLN A 136 12.33 11.57 -4.75
CA GLN A 136 12.66 12.92 -4.26
C GLN A 136 11.50 13.92 -4.38
N ARG A 137 10.46 13.59 -5.16
CA ARG A 137 9.24 14.40 -5.28
C ARG A 137 8.24 14.14 -4.15
N VAL A 138 8.41 13.06 -3.41
CA VAL A 138 7.58 12.75 -2.24
C VAL A 138 7.89 13.74 -1.12
N LYS A 139 6.85 14.32 -0.52
CA LYS A 139 6.95 15.30 0.56
C LYS A 139 6.38 14.79 1.88
N LYS A 140 5.32 13.99 1.82
CA LYS A 140 4.64 13.42 3.00
C LYS A 140 4.17 12.01 2.70
N LEU A 141 3.97 11.20 3.75
CA LEU A 141 3.38 9.86 3.67
C LEU A 141 2.09 9.79 4.49
N VAL A 142 1.11 9.08 3.95
CA VAL A 142 -0.11 8.68 4.68
C VAL A 142 -0.22 7.17 4.63
N LEU A 143 -0.19 6.52 5.78
CA LEU A 143 -0.23 5.07 5.94
C LEU A 143 -1.57 4.69 6.59
N LEU A 144 -2.46 4.11 5.80
CA LEU A 144 -3.79 3.68 6.22
C LEU A 144 -3.78 2.18 6.49
N CYS A 145 -4.08 1.78 7.71
CA CYS A 145 -4.13 0.37 8.11
C CYS A 145 -2.90 -0.44 7.65
N PRO A 146 -1.66 -0.08 8.08
CA PRO A 146 -0.47 -0.85 7.75
C PRO A 146 -0.66 -2.33 8.08
N PHE A 147 -0.34 -3.21 7.13
CA PHE A 147 -0.64 -4.63 7.24
C PHE A 147 0.53 -5.41 7.86
N GLU A 148 0.27 -6.01 9.04
CA GLU A 148 1.21 -6.89 9.73
C GLU A 148 1.13 -8.31 9.16
N ARG A 149 1.91 -8.58 8.11
CA ARG A 149 1.83 -9.80 7.30
C ARG A 149 2.42 -11.02 7.99
N PHE A 150 3.55 -10.86 8.68
CA PHE A 150 4.29 -11.97 9.25
C PHE A 150 3.59 -12.57 10.46
N ALA A 151 3.05 -11.75 11.37
CA ALA A 151 2.28 -12.26 12.50
C ALA A 151 1.02 -12.97 12.03
N LEU A 152 0.28 -12.37 11.08
CA LEU A 152 -0.91 -13.02 10.52
C LEU A 152 -0.56 -14.36 9.87
N ALA A 153 0.46 -14.38 9.00
CA ALA A 153 0.88 -15.61 8.33
C ALA A 153 1.34 -16.67 9.34
N ASN A 154 2.11 -16.29 10.35
CA ASN A 154 2.56 -17.22 11.38
C ASN A 154 1.41 -17.79 12.20
N MET A 155 0.37 -17.01 12.50
CA MET A 155 -0.85 -17.48 13.16
C MET A 155 -1.61 -18.46 12.27
N LEU A 156 -1.84 -18.13 11.00
CA LEU A 156 -2.59 -18.96 10.05
C LEU A 156 -1.87 -20.28 9.75
N THR A 157 -0.56 -20.25 9.65
CA THR A 157 0.27 -21.44 9.43
C THR A 157 0.60 -22.19 10.73
N ARG A 158 0.04 -21.79 11.86
CA ARG A 158 0.27 -22.40 13.20
C ARG A 158 1.76 -22.50 13.56
N GLY A 159 2.55 -21.49 13.19
CA GLY A 159 3.99 -21.45 13.43
C GLY A 159 4.85 -22.13 12.36
N HIS A 160 4.26 -22.69 11.29
CA HIS A 160 4.98 -23.40 10.23
C HIS A 160 5.33 -22.50 9.01
N LEU A 161 5.30 -21.18 9.16
CA LEU A 161 5.58 -20.25 8.05
C LEU A 161 6.93 -20.55 7.36
N SER A 162 7.97 -20.90 8.14
CA SER A 162 9.30 -21.20 7.59
C SER A 162 9.29 -22.43 6.67
N GLU A 163 8.55 -23.46 7.01
CA GLU A 163 8.39 -24.66 6.18
C GLU A 163 7.70 -24.32 4.85
N TYR A 164 6.64 -23.52 4.91
CA TYR A 164 5.91 -23.08 3.72
C TYR A 164 6.74 -22.16 2.83
N LYS A 165 7.62 -21.34 3.41
CA LYS A 165 8.60 -20.54 2.65
C LYS A 165 9.54 -21.44 1.84
N GLU A 166 10.07 -22.51 2.40
CA GLU A 166 10.96 -23.44 1.69
C GLU A 166 10.22 -24.25 0.61
N ILE A 167 8.98 -24.68 0.87
CA ILE A 167 8.15 -25.35 -0.14
C ILE A 167 7.88 -24.38 -1.31
N ALA A 168 7.46 -23.15 -1.03
CA ALA A 168 7.17 -22.17 -2.07
C ALA A 168 8.41 -21.83 -2.91
N LYS A 169 9.57 -21.68 -2.28
CA LYS A 169 10.85 -21.44 -2.95
C LYS A 169 11.24 -22.61 -3.87
N THR A 170 11.02 -23.84 -3.42
CA THR A 170 11.25 -25.03 -4.23
C THR A 170 10.33 -25.01 -5.45
N LYS A 171 9.03 -24.71 -5.27
CA LYS A 171 8.08 -24.62 -6.38
C LYS A 171 8.44 -23.53 -7.39
N VAL A 172 8.88 -22.37 -6.93
CA VAL A 172 9.38 -21.31 -7.82
C VAL A 172 10.58 -21.79 -8.64
N ASN A 173 11.55 -22.48 -8.03
CA ASN A 173 12.72 -23.01 -8.71
C ASN A 173 12.38 -24.13 -9.73
N GLU A 174 11.31 -24.88 -9.47
CA GLU A 174 10.76 -25.89 -10.40
C GLU A 174 9.96 -25.27 -11.59
N GLY A 175 9.76 -23.94 -11.60
CA GLY A 175 9.04 -23.24 -12.67
C GLY A 175 7.56 -22.97 -12.38
N PHE A 176 7.06 -23.27 -11.19
CA PHE A 176 5.65 -23.11 -10.78
C PHE A 176 5.38 -21.76 -10.08
N ALA A 177 6.14 -20.73 -10.38
CA ALA A 177 6.03 -19.43 -9.70
C ALA A 177 4.63 -18.80 -9.78
N ASN A 178 3.86 -19.08 -10.84
CA ASN A 178 2.53 -18.52 -11.07
C ASN A 178 1.38 -19.46 -10.64
N ASP A 179 1.71 -20.67 -10.19
CA ASP A 179 0.71 -21.60 -9.68
C ASP A 179 0.25 -21.15 -8.28
N LEU A 180 -1.05 -21.35 -8.00
CA LEU A 180 -1.61 -20.97 -6.71
C LEU A 180 -1.12 -21.91 -5.60
N ILE A 181 -0.81 -21.34 -4.45
CA ILE A 181 -0.55 -22.11 -3.23
C ILE A 181 -1.84 -22.80 -2.74
N PRO A 182 -1.76 -23.90 -1.95
CA PRO A 182 -2.92 -24.49 -1.33
C PRO A 182 -3.70 -23.48 -0.48
N VAL A 183 -5.03 -23.49 -0.59
CA VAL A 183 -5.92 -22.51 0.08
C VAL A 183 -5.90 -22.59 1.61
N ASP A 184 -5.44 -23.69 2.17
CA ASP A 184 -5.30 -23.91 3.60
C ASP A 184 -4.04 -23.28 4.23
N TRP A 185 -3.13 -22.77 3.41
CA TRP A 185 -1.92 -22.12 3.91
C TRP A 185 -2.20 -20.73 4.48
N LEU A 186 -2.97 -19.94 3.77
CA LEU A 186 -3.24 -18.55 4.10
C LEU A 186 -4.69 -18.16 3.75
N LEU A 187 -5.16 -17.12 4.42
CA LEU A 187 -6.48 -16.54 4.16
C LEU A 187 -6.60 -15.94 2.75
N LEU A 188 -5.51 -15.40 2.22
CA LEU A 188 -5.48 -14.67 0.95
C LEU A 188 -4.90 -15.58 -0.15
N PRO A 189 -5.67 -15.90 -1.20
CA PRO A 189 -5.17 -16.68 -2.33
C PRO A 189 -3.99 -15.97 -3.01
N MET A 190 -2.92 -16.69 -3.30
CA MET A 190 -1.76 -16.15 -4.02
C MET A 190 -0.95 -17.25 -4.68
N SER A 191 -0.10 -16.87 -5.64
CA SER A 191 0.83 -17.81 -6.27
C SER A 191 2.06 -18.05 -5.38
N TYR A 192 2.79 -19.14 -5.67
CA TYR A 192 4.06 -19.41 -5.00
C TYR A 192 5.05 -18.25 -5.11
N GLY A 193 5.12 -17.60 -6.26
CA GLY A 193 6.00 -16.45 -6.44
C GLY A 193 5.53 -15.21 -5.68
N THR A 194 4.21 -14.95 -5.57
CA THR A 194 3.68 -13.87 -4.72
C THR A 194 4.00 -14.16 -3.26
N PHE A 195 3.81 -15.40 -2.82
CA PHE A 195 4.16 -15.83 -1.47
C PHE A 195 5.66 -15.60 -1.18
N CYS A 196 6.55 -16.03 -2.08
CA CYS A 196 7.99 -15.77 -1.94
C CYS A 196 8.31 -14.28 -1.88
N SER A 197 7.70 -13.45 -2.75
CA SER A 197 7.88 -12.00 -2.77
C SER A 197 7.47 -11.36 -1.44
N TRP A 198 6.36 -11.80 -0.84
CA TRP A 198 5.84 -11.21 0.40
C TRP A 198 6.63 -11.61 1.65
N TYR A 199 7.13 -12.85 1.69
CA TYR A 199 7.72 -13.46 2.90
C TYR A 199 9.22 -13.72 2.79
N GLN A 200 9.90 -13.22 1.73
CA GLN A 200 11.37 -13.23 1.69
C GLN A 200 11.94 -12.37 2.82
N ASP A 201 13.09 -12.81 3.35
CA ASP A 201 13.76 -12.11 4.43
C ASP A 201 14.51 -10.88 3.87
N SER A 202 13.92 -9.70 4.03
CA SER A 202 14.52 -8.41 3.70
C SER A 202 13.97 -7.33 4.63
N GLU A 203 14.76 -6.30 4.90
CA GLU A 203 14.33 -5.16 5.74
C GLU A 203 13.05 -4.52 5.19
N ALA A 204 12.93 -4.40 3.86
CA ALA A 204 11.75 -3.85 3.21
C ALA A 204 10.48 -4.68 3.48
N ASN A 205 10.61 -6.02 3.55
CA ASN A 205 9.48 -6.89 3.85
C ASN A 205 9.12 -6.91 5.33
N HIS A 206 10.10 -6.76 6.22
CA HIS A 206 9.91 -6.72 7.67
C HIS A 206 9.55 -5.31 8.19
N CYS A 207 9.34 -4.31 7.32
CA CYS A 207 9.09 -2.93 7.74
C CYS A 207 7.82 -2.74 8.58
N PHE A 208 6.87 -3.68 8.57
CA PHE A 208 5.66 -3.66 9.39
C PHE A 208 5.52 -4.91 10.27
N ASP A 209 6.65 -5.50 10.70
CA ASP A 209 6.68 -6.66 11.59
C ASP A 209 6.68 -6.23 13.08
N TYR A 210 5.78 -5.32 13.43
CA TYR A 210 5.70 -4.71 14.76
C TYR A 210 5.09 -5.62 15.83
N ALA A 211 4.72 -6.84 15.48
CA ALA A 211 4.38 -7.90 16.44
C ALA A 211 5.63 -8.46 17.15
N GLN A 212 6.81 -8.27 16.59
CA GLN A 212 8.05 -8.77 17.18
C GLN A 212 8.37 -8.08 18.50
N PRO A 213 8.80 -8.84 19.53
CA PRO A 213 9.35 -8.23 20.75
C PRO A 213 10.55 -7.35 20.40
N ASN A 214 10.59 -6.15 20.96
CA ASN A 214 11.66 -5.16 20.69
C ASN A 214 11.78 -4.75 19.22
N TYR A 215 10.64 -4.67 18.52
CA TYR A 215 10.60 -4.21 17.14
C TYR A 215 11.40 -2.94 16.92
N ASP A 216 12.42 -3.04 16.09
CA ASP A 216 13.32 -1.97 15.71
C ASP A 216 13.62 -2.06 14.20
N CYS A 217 13.09 -1.11 13.42
CA CYS A 217 13.15 -1.15 11.97
C CYS A 217 13.99 0.01 11.43
N SER A 218 15.26 -0.29 11.08
CA SER A 218 16.16 0.68 10.45
C SER A 218 15.60 1.25 9.15
N TYR A 219 14.88 0.44 8.40
CA TYR A 219 14.21 0.82 7.14
C TYR A 219 13.18 1.93 7.35
N LEU A 220 12.34 1.88 8.40
CA LEU A 220 11.40 2.95 8.72
C LEU A 220 12.08 4.16 9.38
N LYS A 221 13.09 3.94 10.23
CA LYS A 221 13.83 5.01 10.90
C LYS A 221 14.60 5.92 9.94
N ALA A 222 14.97 5.41 8.78
CA ALA A 222 15.60 6.18 7.72
C ALA A 222 14.63 7.10 6.96
N VAL A 223 13.32 6.93 7.10
CA VAL A 223 12.29 7.80 6.51
C VAL A 223 12.31 9.16 7.24
N LYS A 224 12.63 10.23 6.51
CA LYS A 224 12.71 11.61 7.06
C LYS A 224 11.48 12.47 6.75
N HIS A 225 10.57 11.93 5.94
CA HIS A 225 9.33 12.61 5.57
C HIS A 225 8.38 12.70 6.77
N PRO A 226 7.53 13.73 6.85
CA PRO A 226 6.38 13.70 7.75
C PRO A 226 5.48 12.50 7.40
N VAL A 227 5.07 11.76 8.42
CA VAL A 227 4.26 10.54 8.30
C VAL A 227 2.97 10.68 9.10
N CYS A 228 1.87 10.27 8.50
CA CYS A 228 0.59 10.10 9.15
C CYS A 228 0.21 8.62 9.14
N ILE A 229 -0.14 8.05 10.31
CA ILE A 229 -0.64 6.67 10.41
C ILE A 229 -2.07 6.73 10.93
N ILE A 230 -3.00 6.08 10.21
CA ILE A 230 -4.41 5.98 10.64
C ILE A 230 -4.81 4.51 10.63
N VAL A 231 -5.36 4.04 11.75
CA VAL A 231 -5.74 2.63 11.93
C VAL A 231 -7.11 2.55 12.58
N GLY A 232 -7.89 1.55 12.23
CA GLY A 232 -9.13 1.22 12.93
C GLY A 232 -8.87 0.43 14.23
N SER A 233 -9.60 0.71 15.31
CA SER A 233 -9.43 -0.04 16.57
C SER A 233 -9.92 -1.49 16.47
N LYS A 234 -10.69 -1.81 15.43
CA LYS A 234 -11.17 -3.18 15.11
C LYS A 234 -10.60 -3.69 13.77
N ASP A 235 -9.43 -3.18 13.37
CA ASP A 235 -8.75 -3.64 12.17
C ASP A 235 -8.17 -5.04 12.39
N GLU A 236 -8.72 -6.01 11.68
CA GLU A 236 -8.40 -7.43 11.77
C GLU A 236 -6.99 -7.80 11.23
N PHE A 237 -6.37 -6.90 10.47
CA PHE A 237 -5.05 -7.11 9.84
C PHE A 237 -3.93 -6.30 10.47
N PHE A 238 -4.28 -5.27 11.24
CA PHE A 238 -3.28 -4.39 11.85
C PHE A 238 -2.60 -5.02 13.06
N SER A 239 -3.37 -5.60 13.99
CA SER A 239 -2.81 -6.16 15.23
C SER A 239 -3.34 -7.56 15.50
N PRO A 240 -3.15 -8.54 14.56
CA PRO A 240 -3.75 -9.87 14.68
C PRO A 240 -3.25 -10.65 15.91
N HIS A 241 -2.05 -10.38 16.38
CA HIS A 241 -1.43 -11.03 17.56
C HIS A 241 -1.94 -10.48 18.90
N GLN A 242 -2.52 -9.28 18.93
CA GLN A 242 -3.10 -8.66 20.12
C GLN A 242 -4.29 -7.74 19.77
N PRO A 243 -5.41 -8.33 19.32
CA PRO A 243 -6.53 -7.54 18.76
C PRO A 243 -7.19 -6.61 19.79
N ASP A 244 -7.07 -6.91 21.08
CA ASP A 244 -7.62 -6.09 22.16
C ASP A 244 -6.72 -4.90 22.54
N ARG A 245 -5.51 -4.81 21.97
CA ARG A 245 -4.51 -3.79 22.30
C ARG A 245 -3.88 -3.14 21.06
N PRO A 246 -4.69 -2.68 20.09
CA PRO A 246 -4.15 -2.10 18.85
C PRO A 246 -3.38 -0.81 19.08
N GLN A 247 -3.67 -0.08 20.17
CA GLN A 247 -2.92 1.13 20.53
C GLN A 247 -1.45 0.85 20.85
N ASP A 248 -1.15 -0.29 21.44
CA ASP A 248 0.25 -0.66 21.74
C ASP A 248 1.04 -0.90 20.46
N SER A 249 0.44 -1.62 19.50
CA SER A 249 1.03 -1.83 18.17
C SER A 249 1.21 -0.50 17.42
N LEU A 250 0.22 0.40 17.50
CA LEU A 250 0.32 1.72 16.88
C LEU A 250 1.44 2.56 17.50
N ASN A 251 1.58 2.55 18.83
CA ASN A 251 2.64 3.24 19.52
C ASN A 251 4.02 2.67 19.16
N GLN A 252 4.12 1.35 18.99
CA GLN A 252 5.34 0.66 18.59
C GLN A 252 5.76 1.02 17.16
N LEU A 253 4.80 1.06 16.24
CA LEU A 253 5.03 1.49 14.87
C LEU A 253 5.37 2.98 14.76
N GLN A 254 4.65 3.85 15.46
CA GLN A 254 4.89 5.30 15.45
C GLN A 254 6.32 5.65 15.87
N LYS A 255 6.89 4.97 16.87
CA LYS A 255 8.26 5.17 17.35
C LYS A 255 9.34 4.91 16.29
N GLN A 256 9.01 4.24 15.21
CA GLN A 256 9.97 3.98 14.12
C GLN A 256 10.18 5.21 13.22
N PHE A 257 9.34 6.23 13.32
CA PHE A 257 9.45 7.42 12.50
C PHE A 257 9.86 8.64 13.35
N SER A 258 10.78 9.44 12.85
CA SER A 258 11.25 10.64 13.53
C SER A 258 10.25 11.81 13.53
N ASN A 259 9.33 11.82 12.56
CA ASN A 259 8.29 12.84 12.40
C ASN A 259 6.98 12.14 12.02
N CYS A 260 6.18 11.76 13.02
CA CYS A 260 4.97 10.97 12.82
C CYS A 260 3.84 11.41 13.74
N VAL A 261 2.66 11.56 13.15
CA VAL A 261 1.39 11.62 13.88
C VAL A 261 0.60 10.36 13.62
N SER A 262 -0.13 9.87 14.62
CA SER A 262 -0.94 8.67 14.45
C SER A 262 -2.31 8.82 15.12
N TRP A 263 -3.31 8.14 14.55
CA TRP A 263 -4.67 8.09 15.07
C TRP A 263 -5.22 6.66 15.04
N LEU A 264 -5.78 6.26 16.17
CA LEU A 264 -6.63 5.07 16.25
C LEU A 264 -8.09 5.52 16.15
N ILE A 265 -8.81 5.06 15.12
CA ILE A 265 -10.22 5.40 14.91
C ILE A 265 -11.07 4.36 15.61
N GLU A 266 -11.80 4.81 16.63
CA GLU A 266 -12.60 3.94 17.47
C GLU A 266 -13.69 3.21 16.66
N ASN A 267 -13.81 1.91 16.88
CA ASN A 267 -14.73 0.99 16.20
C ASN A 267 -14.55 0.83 14.67
N ALA A 268 -13.62 1.51 14.04
CA ALA A 268 -13.34 1.33 12.63
C ALA A 268 -12.67 -0.01 12.35
N ARG A 269 -13.03 -0.65 11.24
CA ARG A 269 -12.42 -1.86 10.69
C ARG A 269 -11.40 -1.50 9.61
N HIS A 270 -10.78 -2.49 8.99
CA HIS A 270 -9.75 -2.35 7.97
C HIS A 270 -10.16 -1.46 6.77
N SER A 271 -11.42 -1.52 6.34
CA SER A 271 -11.95 -0.73 5.21
C SER A 271 -12.49 0.65 5.61
N PHE A 272 -12.42 1.04 6.89
CA PHE A 272 -12.97 2.28 7.42
C PHE A 272 -14.47 2.53 7.13
N ARG A 273 -15.22 1.46 6.80
CA ARG A 273 -16.65 1.59 6.54
C ARG A 273 -17.35 2.27 7.72
N ASP A 274 -18.24 3.22 7.41
CA ASP A 274 -18.96 4.07 8.36
C ASP A 274 -18.07 5.04 9.18
N HIS A 275 -16.77 5.18 8.80
CA HIS A 275 -15.80 6.09 9.45
C HIS A 275 -15.02 6.94 8.43
N GLU A 276 -15.44 6.95 7.16
CA GLU A 276 -14.72 7.57 6.05
C GLU A 276 -14.47 9.05 6.27
N GLU A 277 -15.48 9.79 6.79
CA GLU A 277 -15.38 11.22 7.07
C GLU A 277 -14.35 11.53 8.16
N VAL A 278 -14.32 10.71 9.21
CA VAL A 278 -13.36 10.88 10.31
C VAL A 278 -11.94 10.68 9.79
N VAL A 279 -11.72 9.65 8.97
CA VAL A 279 -10.40 9.37 8.35
C VAL A 279 -9.99 10.52 7.42
N ALA A 280 -10.89 10.99 6.57
CA ALA A 280 -10.63 12.09 5.64
C ALA A 280 -10.29 13.39 6.37
N GLU A 281 -10.97 13.71 7.48
CA GLU A 281 -10.67 14.89 8.30
C GLU A 281 -9.29 14.79 8.99
N LYS A 282 -8.88 13.59 9.45
CA LYS A 282 -7.53 13.38 9.99
C LYS A 282 -6.45 13.59 8.93
N ILE A 283 -6.69 13.09 7.71
CA ILE A 283 -5.78 13.33 6.58
C ILE A 283 -5.70 14.83 6.26
N LYS A 284 -6.84 15.51 6.15
CA LYS A 284 -6.89 16.95 5.92
C LYS A 284 -6.05 17.71 6.95
N ASN A 285 -6.25 17.39 8.24
CA ASN A 285 -5.49 18.04 9.32
C ASN A 285 -3.98 17.83 9.15
N PHE A 286 -3.54 16.60 8.80
CA PHE A 286 -2.15 16.32 8.54
C PHE A 286 -1.60 17.05 7.30
N LEU A 287 -2.39 17.17 6.24
CA LEU A 287 -1.94 17.82 5.00
C LEU A 287 -1.67 19.30 5.18
N VAL A 288 -2.42 19.98 6.04
CA VAL A 288 -2.26 21.43 6.32
C VAL A 288 -1.27 21.75 7.43
N LEU A 289 -0.71 20.76 8.12
CA LEU A 289 0.43 20.96 9.03
C LEU A 289 1.69 21.27 8.22
N ASP A 290 2.42 22.32 8.64
CA ASP A 290 3.68 22.76 8.04
C ASP A 290 4.85 21.77 8.30
#